data_2353edd3e57a6be6465ff46af232e473
#
_entry.id   2353edd3e57a6be6465ff46af232e473
#
_cell.length_a   1.000
_cell.length_b   1.000
_cell.length_c   1.000
_cell.angle_alpha   90.00
_cell.angle_beta   90.00
_cell.angle_gamma   90.00
#
_symmetry.space_group_name_H-M   'P 1'
#
loop_
_entity.id
_entity.type
_entity.pdbx_description
1 polymer ?
#
loop_
_entity_poly.entity_id
_entity_poly.type
_entity_poly.pdbx_seq_one_letter_code
_entity_poly.pdbx_strand_id
1 'polypeptide(L)'
;MKTQHLSQFDRIKIFLNEYFFGYGVFFTIVRLIGGPLILIMGLNLYFTGDTKPGVGYAGFMIAFGIYYILKPLIIILTKKSWFQNFDLSYKIEPDKIVVQSEKSKSDLDYSDLVSILKRKTYYALRTKSKQGIYLPIKYLEPAELSILDGLKKTNGNNV
;
A
#
# COMPACT_ATOMS: atom_id res chain seq x y z
N MET A 1 14.71 18.95 11.94
CA MET A 1 14.18 17.88 11.09
C MET A 1 14.71 16.55 11.61
N LYS A 2 13.86 15.54 11.63
CA LYS A 2 14.25 14.17 11.99
C LYS A 2 14.43 13.37 10.73
N THR A 3 15.54 12.64 10.66
CA THR A 3 15.78 11.70 9.57
C THR A 3 15.39 10.31 10.01
N GLN A 4 14.49 9.67 9.25
CA GLN A 4 14.16 8.27 9.43
C GLN A 4 14.77 7.44 8.29
N HIS A 5 15.37 6.34 8.66
CA HIS A 5 15.89 5.38 7.71
C HIS A 5 14.83 4.29 7.46
N LEU A 6 14.24 4.28 6.26
CA LEU A 6 13.33 3.22 5.83
C LEU A 6 14.13 2.13 5.14
N SER A 7 14.30 1.00 5.82
CA SER A 7 14.96 -0.16 5.22
C SER A 7 14.13 -0.72 4.06
N GLN A 8 14.77 -1.45 3.17
CA GLN A 8 14.09 -2.18 2.10
C GLN A 8 12.94 -3.04 2.64
N PHE A 9 13.16 -3.71 3.77
CA PHE A 9 12.15 -4.56 4.41
C PHE A 9 10.94 -3.76 4.91
N ASP A 10 11.17 -2.60 5.54
CA ASP A 10 10.08 -1.72 5.99
C ASP A 10 9.21 -1.28 4.80
N ARG A 11 9.84 -0.92 3.67
CA ARG A 11 9.14 -0.49 2.46
C ARG A 11 8.33 -1.62 1.81
N ILE A 12 8.88 -2.83 1.74
CA ILE A 12 8.15 -4.02 1.27
C ILE A 12 6.95 -4.30 2.18
N LYS A 13 7.13 -4.24 3.50
CA LYS A 13 6.06 -4.46 4.47
C LYS A 13 4.94 -3.43 4.34
N ILE A 14 5.28 -2.16 4.20
CA ILE A 14 4.31 -1.08 3.95
C ILE A 14 3.58 -1.33 2.63
N PHE A 15 4.31 -1.65 1.56
CA PHE A 15 3.71 -1.95 0.26
C PHE A 15 2.72 -3.11 0.33
N LEU A 16 3.09 -4.24 0.93
CA LEU A 16 2.22 -5.40 1.06
C LEU A 16 0.96 -5.05 1.88
N ASN A 17 1.12 -4.32 2.97
CA ASN A 17 -0.02 -3.90 3.77
C ASN A 17 -0.96 -2.96 3.00
N GLU A 18 -0.43 -1.97 2.27
CA GLU A 18 -1.24 -1.08 1.44
C GLU A 18 -1.81 -1.81 0.21
N TYR A 19 -1.08 -2.76 -0.38
CA TYR A 19 -1.56 -3.56 -1.50
C TYR A 19 -2.80 -4.36 -1.10
N PHE A 20 -2.78 -5.04 0.05
CA PHE A 20 -3.90 -5.87 0.47
C PHE A 20 -5.01 -5.08 1.18
N PHE A 21 -4.66 -4.11 2.02
CA PHE A 21 -5.60 -3.45 2.94
C PHE A 21 -5.77 -1.94 2.72
N GLY A 22 -5.09 -1.36 1.73
CA GLY A 22 -5.06 0.09 1.51
C GLY A 22 -6.29 0.66 0.81
N TYR A 23 -7.13 -0.16 0.16
CA TYR A 23 -8.18 0.30 -0.76
C TYR A 23 -9.61 -0.08 -0.32
N GLY A 24 -9.80 -0.46 0.94
CA GLY A 24 -11.09 -0.85 1.50
C GLY A 24 -11.37 -2.35 1.44
N VAL A 25 -12.46 -2.76 2.12
CA VAL A 25 -12.79 -4.17 2.36
C VAL A 25 -13.04 -4.94 1.07
N PHE A 26 -13.75 -4.35 0.12
CA PHE A 26 -14.05 -5.01 -1.16
C PHE A 26 -12.76 -5.40 -1.91
N PHE A 27 -11.83 -4.46 -2.08
CA PHE A 27 -10.55 -4.74 -2.75
C PHE A 27 -9.67 -5.70 -1.96
N THR A 28 -9.75 -5.68 -0.63
CA THR A 28 -9.06 -6.65 0.23
C THR A 28 -9.55 -8.07 -0.07
N ILE A 29 -10.87 -8.28 -0.09
CA ILE A 29 -11.48 -9.58 -0.41
C ILE A 29 -11.07 -10.04 -1.82
N VAL A 30 -11.22 -9.18 -2.82
CA VAL A 30 -10.86 -9.50 -4.20
C VAL A 30 -9.38 -9.89 -4.31
N ARG A 31 -8.48 -9.19 -3.61
CA ARG A 31 -7.03 -9.47 -3.67
C ARG A 31 -6.60 -10.71 -2.91
N LEU A 32 -7.26 -11.03 -1.80
CA LEU A 32 -6.94 -12.21 -1.01
C LEU A 32 -7.60 -13.48 -1.53
N ILE A 33 -8.83 -13.39 -2.03
CA ILE A 33 -9.66 -14.55 -2.40
C ILE A 33 -9.75 -14.72 -3.91
N GLY A 34 -9.74 -13.63 -4.68
CA GLY A 34 -9.98 -13.68 -6.13
C GLY A 34 -8.98 -14.56 -6.88
N GLY A 35 -7.69 -14.45 -6.62
CA GLY A 35 -6.67 -15.29 -7.23
C GLY A 35 -6.83 -16.77 -6.90
N PRO A 36 -6.88 -17.16 -5.62
CA PRO A 36 -7.16 -18.54 -5.22
C PRO A 36 -8.47 -19.09 -5.78
N LEU A 37 -9.54 -18.31 -5.78
CA LEU A 37 -10.83 -18.73 -6.31
C LEU A 37 -10.75 -19.04 -7.81
N ILE A 38 -10.17 -18.13 -8.61
CA ILE A 38 -10.00 -18.34 -10.06
C ILE A 38 -9.12 -19.57 -10.33
N LEU A 39 -8.04 -19.77 -9.54
CA LEU A 39 -7.18 -20.93 -9.66
C LEU A 39 -7.95 -22.24 -9.39
N ILE A 40 -8.73 -22.31 -8.31
CA ILE A 40 -9.54 -23.48 -7.95
C ILE A 40 -10.60 -23.76 -9.05
N MET A 41 -11.27 -22.73 -9.54
CA MET A 41 -12.24 -22.88 -10.62
C MET A 41 -11.57 -23.41 -11.91
N GLY A 42 -10.38 -22.89 -12.26
CA GLY A 42 -9.62 -23.38 -13.41
C GLY A 42 -9.19 -24.84 -13.26
N LEU A 43 -8.68 -25.22 -12.07
CA LEU A 43 -8.33 -26.61 -11.77
C LEU A 43 -9.57 -27.54 -11.84
N ASN A 44 -10.69 -27.12 -11.25
CA ASN A 44 -11.92 -27.91 -11.31
C ASN A 44 -12.34 -28.13 -12.77
N LEU A 45 -12.38 -27.06 -13.57
CA LEU A 45 -12.74 -27.15 -14.99
C LEU A 45 -11.76 -28.04 -15.78
N TYR A 46 -10.45 -28.01 -15.45
CA TYR A 46 -9.46 -28.85 -16.09
C TYR A 46 -9.66 -30.34 -15.82
N PHE A 47 -10.01 -30.72 -14.58
CA PHE A 47 -10.21 -32.11 -14.18
C PHE A 47 -11.60 -32.67 -14.49
N THR A 48 -12.63 -31.81 -14.61
CA THR A 48 -14.02 -32.24 -14.84
C THR A 48 -14.50 -31.93 -16.24
N GLY A 49 -13.76 -31.15 -17.06
CA GLY A 49 -14.16 -30.73 -18.38
C GLY A 49 -13.92 -31.82 -19.43
N ASP A 50 -15.01 -32.34 -20.03
CA ASP A 50 -14.95 -33.39 -21.07
C ASP A 50 -14.71 -32.86 -22.50
N THR A 51 -14.57 -31.53 -22.67
CA THR A 51 -14.47 -30.91 -24.01
C THR A 51 -13.20 -30.11 -24.23
N LYS A 52 -12.59 -30.27 -25.44
CA LYS A 52 -11.36 -29.53 -25.81
C LYS A 52 -11.38 -28.01 -25.62
N PRO A 53 -12.48 -27.27 -25.89
CA PRO A 53 -12.55 -25.84 -25.61
C PRO A 53 -12.43 -25.52 -24.10
N GLY A 54 -12.93 -26.42 -23.25
CA GLY A 54 -12.82 -26.27 -21.78
C GLY A 54 -11.41 -26.33 -21.27
N VAL A 55 -10.52 -27.13 -21.85
CA VAL A 55 -9.13 -27.28 -21.45
C VAL A 55 -8.34 -25.97 -21.68
N GLY A 56 -8.53 -25.31 -22.83
CA GLY A 56 -7.89 -24.02 -23.13
C GLY A 56 -8.33 -22.93 -22.17
N TYR A 57 -9.62 -22.85 -21.86
CA TYR A 57 -10.17 -21.89 -20.93
C TYR A 57 -9.71 -22.17 -19.48
N ALA A 58 -9.69 -23.45 -19.08
CA ALA A 58 -9.18 -23.89 -17.80
C ALA A 58 -7.70 -23.50 -17.63
N GLY A 59 -6.87 -23.73 -18.65
CA GLY A 59 -5.45 -23.33 -18.64
C GLY A 59 -5.27 -21.82 -18.48
N PHE A 60 -6.09 -21.02 -19.15
CA PHE A 60 -6.08 -19.57 -18.96
C PHE A 60 -6.45 -19.17 -17.52
N MET A 61 -7.49 -19.75 -16.95
CA MET A 61 -7.90 -19.45 -15.57
C MET A 61 -6.81 -19.83 -14.56
N ILE A 62 -6.16 -21.00 -14.74
CA ILE A 62 -5.06 -21.45 -13.89
C ILE A 62 -3.89 -20.44 -13.97
N ALA A 63 -3.44 -20.10 -15.17
CA ALA A 63 -2.36 -19.15 -15.39
C ALA A 63 -2.69 -17.76 -14.80
N PHE A 64 -3.91 -17.28 -15.00
CA PHE A 64 -4.37 -16.00 -14.48
C PHE A 64 -4.48 -16.01 -12.96
N GLY A 65 -4.98 -17.08 -12.35
CA GLY A 65 -5.07 -17.25 -10.91
C GLY A 65 -3.68 -17.24 -10.25
N ILE A 66 -2.73 -17.98 -10.83
CA ILE A 66 -1.31 -17.99 -10.38
C ILE A 66 -0.70 -16.58 -10.50
N TYR A 67 -0.86 -15.93 -11.67
CA TYR A 67 -0.37 -14.57 -11.87
C TYR A 67 -0.94 -13.62 -10.82
N TYR A 68 -2.25 -13.71 -10.53
CA TYR A 68 -2.91 -12.81 -9.60
C TYR A 68 -2.40 -12.99 -8.17
N ILE A 69 -2.14 -14.23 -7.74
CA ILE A 69 -1.53 -14.56 -6.44
C ILE A 69 -0.10 -14.03 -6.36
N LEU A 70 0.69 -14.22 -7.42
CA LEU A 70 2.10 -13.84 -7.45
C LEU A 70 2.34 -12.35 -7.75
N LYS A 71 1.31 -11.62 -8.20
CA LYS A 71 1.42 -10.22 -8.61
C LYS A 71 2.17 -9.31 -7.63
N PRO A 72 1.93 -9.32 -6.30
CA PRO A 72 2.71 -8.48 -5.39
C PRO A 72 4.19 -8.85 -5.36
N LEU A 73 4.53 -10.14 -5.46
CA LEU A 73 5.93 -10.59 -5.55
C LEU A 73 6.58 -10.15 -6.85
N ILE A 74 5.87 -10.26 -7.97
CA ILE A 74 6.35 -9.79 -9.28
C ILE A 74 6.65 -8.29 -9.22
N ILE A 75 5.79 -7.48 -8.59
CA ILE A 75 6.04 -6.04 -8.42
C ILE A 75 7.30 -5.81 -7.59
N ILE A 76 7.49 -6.52 -6.48
CA ILE A 76 8.68 -6.38 -5.63
C ILE A 76 9.96 -6.73 -6.42
N LEU A 77 9.93 -7.80 -7.21
CA LEU A 77 11.08 -8.26 -7.97
C LEU A 77 11.40 -7.35 -9.17
N THR A 78 10.38 -6.85 -9.88
CA THR A 78 10.55 -6.03 -11.08
C THR A 78 10.80 -4.56 -10.77
N LYS A 79 10.27 -4.05 -9.65
CA LYS A 79 10.39 -2.64 -9.24
C LYS A 79 11.36 -2.48 -8.06
N LYS A 80 12.51 -3.13 -8.11
CA LYS A 80 13.52 -3.11 -7.03
C LYS A 80 13.88 -1.69 -6.56
N SER A 81 13.95 -0.72 -7.46
CA SER A 81 14.23 0.70 -7.12
C SER A 81 13.19 1.32 -6.17
N TRP A 82 11.95 0.84 -6.20
CA TRP A 82 10.89 1.32 -5.30
C TRP A 82 11.10 0.85 -3.86
N PHE A 83 11.88 -0.20 -3.66
CA PHE A 83 12.09 -0.85 -2.37
C PHE A 83 13.53 -0.70 -1.85
N GLN A 84 14.36 0.14 -2.48
CA GLN A 84 15.69 0.46 -1.95
C GLN A 84 15.58 1.21 -0.62
N ASN A 85 16.62 1.14 0.19
CA ASN A 85 16.73 1.94 1.40
C ASN A 85 16.51 3.42 1.05
N PHE A 86 15.80 4.12 1.91
CA PHE A 86 15.40 5.49 1.66
C PHE A 86 15.45 6.29 2.94
N ASP A 87 16.20 7.39 2.90
CA ASP A 87 16.27 8.34 4.00
C ASP A 87 15.26 9.45 3.77
N LEU A 88 14.35 9.60 4.71
CA LEU A 88 13.33 10.61 4.71
C LEU A 88 13.52 11.50 5.94
N SER A 89 13.82 12.77 5.72
CA SER A 89 13.78 13.76 6.77
C SER A 89 12.41 14.42 6.79
N TYR A 90 11.82 14.54 7.95
CA TYR A 90 10.53 15.20 8.10
C TYR A 90 10.50 16.09 9.34
N LYS A 91 9.57 17.03 9.35
CA LYS A 91 9.19 17.86 10.48
C LYS A 91 7.68 18.07 10.44
N ILE A 92 7.01 17.67 11.50
CA ILE A 92 5.56 17.87 11.66
C ILE A 92 5.38 19.17 12.42
N GLU A 93 4.80 20.16 11.79
CA GLU A 93 4.46 21.47 12.36
C GLU A 93 2.94 21.55 12.57
N PRO A 94 2.43 22.48 13.37
CA PRO A 94 0.98 22.58 13.63
C PRO A 94 0.12 22.83 12.38
N ASP A 95 0.69 23.43 11.33
CA ASP A 95 0.02 23.88 10.10
C ASP A 95 0.43 23.07 8.86
N LYS A 96 1.61 22.44 8.87
CA LYS A 96 2.14 21.72 7.72
C LYS A 96 3.07 20.58 8.09
N ILE A 97 3.38 19.73 7.11
CA ILE A 97 4.42 18.72 7.18
C ILE A 97 5.50 19.07 6.16
N VAL A 98 6.71 19.32 6.65
CA VAL A 98 7.88 19.48 5.79
C VAL A 98 8.51 18.11 5.59
N VAL A 99 8.65 17.70 4.35
CA VAL A 99 9.25 16.42 3.97
C VAL A 99 10.44 16.70 3.08
N GLN A 100 11.59 16.15 3.43
CA GLN A 100 12.81 16.27 2.65
C GLN A 100 13.41 14.90 2.39
N SER A 101 13.68 14.61 1.12
CA SER A 101 14.48 13.48 0.67
C SER A 101 15.79 13.99 0.07
N GLU A 102 16.71 13.08 -0.25
CA GLU A 102 17.97 13.47 -0.93
C GLU A 102 17.77 14.29 -2.21
N LYS A 103 16.63 14.09 -2.90
CA LYS A 103 16.36 14.68 -4.23
C LYS A 103 15.29 15.77 -4.25
N SER A 104 14.53 15.92 -3.16
CA SER A 104 13.40 16.86 -3.14
C SER A 104 13.07 17.33 -1.73
N LYS A 105 12.63 18.57 -1.63
CA LYS A 105 12.00 19.13 -0.44
C LYS A 105 10.58 19.53 -0.81
N SER A 106 9.61 19.15 0.00
CA SER A 106 8.20 19.47 -0.17
C SER A 106 7.61 19.94 1.16
N ASP A 107 6.96 21.08 1.11
CA ASP A 107 6.10 21.55 2.19
C ASP A 107 4.67 21.12 1.84
N LEU A 108 4.03 20.40 2.74
CA LEU A 108 2.69 19.87 2.55
C LEU A 108 1.77 20.51 3.58
N ASP A 109 0.90 21.37 3.15
CA ASP A 109 -0.17 21.90 3.99
C ASP A 109 -1.18 20.78 4.30
N TYR A 110 -1.76 20.79 5.48
CA TYR A 110 -2.76 19.80 5.85
C TYR A 110 -4.00 19.83 4.93
N SER A 111 -4.28 20.97 4.32
CA SER A 111 -5.32 21.12 3.30
C SER A 111 -5.05 20.33 2.01
N ASP A 112 -3.79 19.98 1.73
CA ASP A 112 -3.40 19.19 0.57
C ASP A 112 -3.50 17.67 0.81
N LEU A 113 -3.77 17.26 2.04
CA LEU A 113 -3.98 15.87 2.40
C LEU A 113 -5.44 15.48 2.15
N VAL A 114 -5.63 14.45 1.32
CA VAL A 114 -6.94 13.82 1.08
C VAL A 114 -7.31 12.87 2.21
N SER A 115 -6.32 12.14 2.75
CA SER A 115 -6.57 11.22 3.85
C SER A 115 -5.34 11.00 4.71
N ILE A 116 -5.61 10.81 6.01
CA ILE A 116 -4.62 10.42 7.02
C ILE A 116 -5.11 9.11 7.63
N LEU A 117 -4.42 8.02 7.33
CA LEU A 117 -4.78 6.68 7.80
C LEU A 117 -3.75 6.19 8.81
N LYS A 118 -4.18 5.96 10.04
CA LYS A 118 -3.36 5.31 11.07
C LYS A 118 -3.41 3.80 10.88
N ARG A 119 -2.26 3.21 10.62
CA ARG A 119 -2.04 1.77 10.61
C ARG A 119 -1.36 1.33 11.90
N LYS A 120 -1.23 0.03 12.12
CA LYS A 120 -0.60 -0.52 13.33
C LYS A 120 0.84 -0.01 13.56
N THR A 121 1.60 0.20 12.49
CA THR A 121 3.03 0.52 12.56
C THR A 121 3.45 1.82 11.87
N TYR A 122 2.53 2.49 11.15
CA TYR A 122 2.82 3.73 10.43
C TYR A 122 1.53 4.55 10.21
N TYR A 123 1.72 5.83 9.89
CA TYR A 123 0.69 6.68 9.28
C TYR A 123 0.89 6.70 7.76
N ALA A 124 -0.21 6.53 7.02
CA ALA A 124 -0.25 6.72 5.57
C ALA A 124 -0.95 8.04 5.27
N LEU A 125 -0.22 9.00 4.75
CA LEU A 125 -0.72 10.29 4.31
C LEU A 125 -0.90 10.25 2.80
N ARG A 126 -2.07 10.61 2.31
CA ARG A 126 -2.36 10.68 0.87
C ARG A 126 -2.62 12.12 0.47
N THR A 127 -1.89 12.60 -0.51
CA THR A 127 -2.04 13.96 -1.04
C THR A 127 -3.03 14.01 -2.20
N LYS A 128 -3.55 15.22 -2.51
CA LYS A 128 -4.38 15.49 -3.70
C LYS A 128 -3.66 15.10 -5.00
N SER A 129 -2.33 15.19 -5.04
CA SER A 129 -1.48 14.74 -6.15
C SER A 129 -1.29 13.21 -6.24
N LYS A 130 -2.05 12.43 -5.44
CA LYS A 130 -1.97 10.96 -5.35
C LYS A 130 -0.62 10.42 -4.84
N GLN A 131 0.20 11.24 -4.24
CA GLN A 131 1.43 10.81 -3.57
C GLN A 131 1.09 10.21 -2.20
N GLY A 132 1.78 9.13 -1.85
CA GLY A 132 1.69 8.49 -0.54
C GLY A 132 2.96 8.75 0.27
N ILE A 133 2.80 9.29 1.48
CA ILE A 133 3.89 9.47 2.44
C ILE A 133 3.62 8.53 3.60
N TYR A 134 4.62 7.76 4.00
CA TYR A 134 4.52 6.79 5.06
C TYR A 134 5.45 7.16 6.19
N LEU A 135 4.86 7.41 7.37
CA LEU A 135 5.56 7.81 8.58
C LEU A 135 5.47 6.68 9.62
N PRO A 136 6.52 5.85 9.80
CA PRO A 136 6.50 4.81 10.82
C PRO A 136 6.37 5.39 12.23
N ILE A 137 5.44 4.82 13.01
CA ILE A 137 5.12 5.30 14.38
C ILE A 137 6.34 5.27 15.29
N LYS A 138 7.26 4.32 15.10
CA LYS A 138 8.49 4.17 15.91
C LYS A 138 9.42 5.39 15.89
N TYR A 139 9.29 6.28 14.89
CA TYR A 139 10.11 7.48 14.77
C TYR A 139 9.37 8.77 15.17
N LEU A 140 8.06 8.67 15.43
CA LEU A 140 7.23 9.81 15.81
C LEU A 140 7.26 10.06 17.32
N GLU A 141 7.33 11.33 17.70
CA GLU A 141 7.20 11.75 19.10
C GLU A 141 5.75 11.83 19.55
N PRO A 142 5.45 11.75 20.85
CA PRO A 142 4.09 11.85 21.37
C PRO A 142 3.34 13.11 20.91
N ALA A 143 4.05 14.25 20.80
CA ALA A 143 3.47 15.50 20.30
C ALA A 143 3.07 15.38 18.82
N GLU A 144 3.93 14.79 17.98
CA GLU A 144 3.66 14.56 16.54
C GLU A 144 2.50 13.57 16.34
N LEU A 145 2.43 12.53 17.17
CA LEU A 145 1.31 11.59 17.17
C LEU A 145 0.00 12.28 17.51
N SER A 146 0.00 13.17 18.51
CA SER A 146 -1.18 13.94 18.90
C SER A 146 -1.69 14.84 17.77
N ILE A 147 -0.78 15.50 17.03
CA ILE A 147 -1.14 16.33 15.86
C ILE A 147 -1.79 15.45 14.78
N LEU A 148 -1.14 14.34 14.41
CA LEU A 148 -1.67 13.44 13.36
C LEU A 148 -3.00 12.78 13.75
N ASP A 149 -3.18 12.40 15.01
CA ASP A 149 -4.44 11.85 15.51
C ASP A 149 -5.55 12.92 15.56
N GLY A 150 -5.21 14.18 15.83
CA GLY A 150 -6.15 15.31 15.77
C GLY A 150 -6.65 15.57 14.35
N LEU A 151 -5.76 15.55 13.37
CA LEU A 151 -6.07 15.74 11.96
C LEU A 151 -6.93 14.61 11.38
N LYS A 152 -6.73 13.37 11.85
CA LYS A 152 -7.54 12.22 11.44
C LYS A 152 -9.03 12.42 11.76
N LYS A 153 -9.34 13.01 12.92
CA LYS A 153 -10.72 13.28 13.33
C LYS A 153 -11.42 14.31 12.45
N THR A 154 -10.68 15.30 11.94
CA THR A 154 -11.23 16.37 11.10
C THR A 154 -11.52 15.88 9.67
N ASN A 155 -10.70 14.98 9.12
CA ASN A 155 -10.87 14.46 7.76
C ASN A 155 -11.80 13.24 7.67
N GLY A 156 -12.13 12.60 8.81
CA GLY A 156 -13.06 11.46 8.86
C GLY A 156 -14.53 11.80 8.70
N ASN A 157 -14.91 13.09 8.75
CA ASN A 157 -16.30 13.54 8.63
C ASN A 157 -16.71 13.94 7.20
N ASN A 158 -15.83 13.75 6.20
CA ASN A 158 -16.07 14.15 4.80
C ASN A 158 -16.04 12.97 3.82
N VAL A 159 -16.44 11.75 4.24
CA VAL A 159 -16.63 10.59 3.34
C VAL A 159 -18.02 10.00 3.56
#